data_dc486a240c3436220c0b2389f324045f
#
_entry.id   dc486a240c3436220c0b2389f324045f
#
_cell.length_a   1.000
_cell.length_b   1.000
_cell.length_c   1.000
_cell.angle_alpha   90.00
_cell.angle_beta   90.00
_cell.angle_gamma   90.00
#
_symmetry.space_group_name_H-M   'P 1'
#
loop_
_entity.id
_entity.type
_entity.pdbx_description
1 polymer ?
#
loop_
_entity_poly.entity_id
_entity_poly.type
_entity_poly.pdbx_seq_one_letter_code
_entity_poly.pdbx_strand_id
1 'polypeptide(L)'
;VFALVMSFTINVKISLIFLATVPVLGFVLIWLAQHVHPYFERVFRTYDRLNEVVQENLHGVRVVKSFIREEHEDEKFGKISQKIYKDFAKAEKMLAFNMPSMMTAINICLLAVAWIGAKAIIVSGNVKGVAGGLTTGELMSLFTYALQILMCLMMISMVFVMIIIARSSAERIVEILTEESDIQNKKNPVTEVADGSIEFENVEFYYAKKADKPVLDNINLK
;
A
#
# COMPACT_ATOMS: atom_id res chain seq x y z
N VAL A 1 -13.11 15.01 -12.56
CA VAL A 1 -13.21 15.13 -14.03
C VAL A 1 -14.20 16.22 -14.41
N PHE A 2 -15.49 16.15 -13.97
CA PHE A 2 -16.51 17.12 -14.32
C PHE A 2 -16.11 18.58 -14.05
N ALA A 3 -15.66 18.90 -12.83
CA ALA A 3 -15.23 20.24 -12.45
C ALA A 3 -14.05 20.76 -13.31
N LEU A 4 -13.15 19.89 -13.71
CA LEU A 4 -12.03 20.23 -14.59
C LEU A 4 -12.51 20.55 -16.00
N VAL A 5 -13.41 19.75 -16.56
CA VAL A 5 -14.01 20.03 -17.88
C VAL A 5 -14.78 21.36 -17.87
N MET A 6 -15.60 21.58 -16.83
CA MET A 6 -16.36 22.83 -16.68
C MET A 6 -15.46 24.04 -16.48
N SER A 7 -14.31 23.92 -15.84
CA SER A 7 -13.36 25.04 -15.74
C SER A 7 -12.80 25.46 -17.08
N PHE A 8 -12.59 24.53 -18.03
CA PHE A 8 -12.15 24.83 -19.40
C PHE A 8 -13.17 25.63 -20.21
N THR A 9 -14.47 25.46 -19.93
CA THR A 9 -15.52 26.24 -20.61
C THR A 9 -15.54 27.72 -20.16
N ILE A 10 -15.00 28.00 -18.96
CA ILE A 10 -14.94 29.35 -18.42
C ILE A 10 -13.68 30.08 -18.90
N ASN A 11 -12.50 29.53 -18.57
CA ASN A 11 -11.24 30.15 -18.94
C ASN A 11 -10.12 29.15 -19.08
N VAL A 12 -9.61 28.96 -20.31
CA VAL A 12 -8.57 27.97 -20.61
C VAL A 12 -7.25 28.22 -19.85
N LYS A 13 -6.85 29.51 -19.71
CA LYS A 13 -5.58 29.85 -19.03
C LYS A 13 -5.59 29.47 -17.55
N ILE A 14 -6.71 29.70 -16.87
CA ILE A 14 -6.84 29.34 -15.45
C ILE A 14 -7.01 27.82 -15.30
N SER A 15 -7.72 27.16 -16.21
CA SER A 15 -7.91 25.72 -16.19
C SER A 15 -6.61 24.94 -16.41
N LEU A 16 -5.64 25.50 -17.14
CA LEU A 16 -4.29 24.93 -17.26
C LEU A 16 -3.56 24.85 -15.92
N ILE A 17 -3.85 25.75 -14.98
CA ILE A 17 -3.30 25.67 -13.62
C ILE A 17 -3.78 24.39 -12.95
N PHE A 18 -5.09 24.09 -13.05
CA PHE A 18 -5.64 22.87 -12.48
C PHE A 18 -5.07 21.62 -13.16
N LEU A 19 -4.96 21.68 -14.51
CA LEU A 19 -4.39 20.57 -15.28
C LEU A 19 -2.91 20.31 -14.92
N ALA A 20 -2.15 21.33 -14.57
CA ALA A 20 -0.76 21.19 -14.11
C ALA A 20 -0.68 20.71 -12.65
N THR A 21 -1.58 21.18 -11.78
CA THR A 21 -1.59 20.82 -10.36
C THR A 21 -1.90 19.34 -10.14
N VAL A 22 -2.84 18.76 -10.90
CA VAL A 22 -3.26 17.36 -10.76
C VAL A 22 -2.11 16.37 -10.98
N PRO A 23 -1.34 16.41 -12.08
CA PRO A 23 -0.22 15.48 -12.26
C PRO A 23 0.94 15.73 -11.29
N VAL A 24 1.19 16.96 -10.86
CA VAL A 24 2.21 17.26 -9.84
C VAL A 24 1.85 16.58 -8.52
N LEU A 25 0.61 16.72 -8.06
CA LEU A 25 0.13 16.06 -6.86
C LEU A 25 0.09 14.54 -7.01
N GLY A 26 -0.33 14.03 -8.17
CA GLY A 26 -0.29 12.62 -8.50
C GLY A 26 1.14 12.04 -8.41
N PHE A 27 2.11 12.76 -8.92
CA PHE A 27 3.52 12.38 -8.82
C PHE A 27 4.00 12.32 -7.35
N VAL A 28 3.65 13.33 -6.55
CA VAL A 28 3.98 13.35 -5.11
C VAL A 28 3.37 12.15 -4.39
N LEU A 29 2.12 11.81 -4.68
CA LEU A 29 1.45 10.64 -4.10
C LEU A 29 2.11 9.32 -4.48
N ILE A 30 2.43 9.13 -5.76
CA ILE A 30 3.09 7.90 -6.24
C ILE A 30 4.48 7.78 -5.63
N TRP A 31 5.23 8.88 -5.59
CA TRP A 31 6.55 8.92 -4.98
C TRP A 31 6.49 8.54 -3.51
N LEU A 32 5.55 9.14 -2.76
CA LEU A 32 5.34 8.85 -1.34
C LEU A 32 5.00 7.37 -1.13
N ALA A 33 4.09 6.83 -1.94
CA ALA A 33 3.69 5.42 -1.87
C ALA A 33 4.87 4.46 -2.04
N GLN A 34 5.67 4.69 -3.07
CA GLN A 34 6.84 3.83 -3.35
C GLN A 34 7.86 3.85 -2.22
N HIS A 35 8.02 4.99 -1.52
CA HIS A 35 8.98 5.11 -0.43
C HIS A 35 8.45 4.61 0.91
N VAL A 36 7.14 4.70 1.15
CA VAL A 36 6.52 4.27 2.41
C VAL A 36 6.29 2.76 2.45
N HIS A 37 5.93 2.14 1.32
CA HIS A 37 5.63 0.71 1.22
C HIS A 37 6.70 -0.20 1.86
N PRO A 38 8.01 -0.06 1.58
CA PRO A 38 9.03 -0.95 2.15
C PRO A 38 9.20 -0.82 3.67
N TYR A 39 8.78 0.31 4.27
CA TYR A 39 8.77 0.46 5.73
C TYR A 39 7.63 -0.33 6.35
N PHE A 40 6.43 -0.27 5.78
CA PHE A 40 5.30 -1.06 6.25
C PHE A 40 5.56 -2.56 6.13
N GLU A 41 6.12 -3.02 5.02
CA GLU A 41 6.48 -4.42 4.83
C GLU A 41 7.45 -4.91 5.93
N ARG A 42 8.46 -4.12 6.27
CA ARG A 42 9.37 -4.44 7.38
C ARG A 42 8.68 -4.45 8.73
N VAL A 43 7.78 -3.52 8.96
CA VAL A 43 6.97 -3.47 10.20
C VAL A 43 6.17 -4.76 10.33
N PHE A 44 5.43 -5.19 9.30
CA PHE A 44 4.62 -6.41 9.35
C PHE A 44 5.47 -7.66 9.58
N ARG A 45 6.59 -7.82 8.88
CA ARG A 45 7.53 -8.94 9.12
C ARG A 45 8.08 -8.94 10.55
N THR A 46 8.32 -7.77 11.12
CA THR A 46 8.81 -7.67 12.50
C THR A 46 7.68 -7.95 13.50
N TYR A 47 6.43 -7.65 13.17
CA TYR A 47 5.26 -8.04 13.95
C TYR A 47 5.07 -9.56 14.01
N ASP A 48 5.24 -10.25 12.88
CA ASP A 48 5.19 -11.72 12.85
C ASP A 48 6.21 -12.31 13.83
N ARG A 49 7.44 -11.80 13.80
CA ARG A 49 8.50 -12.20 14.74
C ARG A 49 8.19 -11.84 16.20
N LEU A 50 7.52 -10.72 16.46
CA LEU A 50 7.07 -10.37 17.80
C LEU A 50 6.06 -11.39 18.32
N ASN A 51 5.10 -11.79 17.49
CA ASN A 51 4.11 -12.79 17.84
C ASN A 51 4.75 -14.15 18.12
N GLU A 52 5.76 -14.57 17.34
CA GLU A 52 6.54 -15.78 17.61
C GLU A 52 7.19 -15.74 18.99
N VAL A 53 7.86 -14.63 19.33
CA VAL A 53 8.51 -14.45 20.65
C VAL A 53 7.49 -14.44 21.78
N VAL A 54 6.33 -13.82 21.58
CA VAL A 54 5.24 -13.84 22.59
C VAL A 54 4.73 -15.27 22.78
N GLN A 55 4.51 -16.04 21.73
CA GLN A 55 4.09 -17.43 21.82
C GLN A 55 5.16 -18.30 22.48
N GLU A 56 6.43 -18.14 22.11
CA GLU A 56 7.57 -18.82 22.72
C GLU A 56 7.60 -18.57 24.25
N ASN A 57 7.47 -17.29 24.65
CA ASN A 57 7.46 -16.89 26.05
C ASN A 57 6.25 -17.44 26.83
N LEU A 58 5.06 -17.49 26.22
CA LEU A 58 3.88 -18.06 26.83
C LEU A 58 4.03 -19.57 27.09
N HIS A 59 4.59 -20.32 26.12
CA HIS A 59 4.84 -21.76 26.29
C HIS A 59 6.02 -22.03 27.23
N GLY A 60 7.07 -21.21 27.17
CA GLY A 60 8.30 -21.36 27.91
C GLY A 60 8.34 -20.68 29.30
N VAL A 61 7.26 -20.03 29.75
CA VAL A 61 7.25 -19.18 30.94
C VAL A 61 7.77 -19.89 32.22
N ARG A 62 7.48 -21.18 32.38
CA ARG A 62 7.98 -21.97 33.51
C ARG A 62 9.47 -22.17 33.45
N VAL A 63 10.03 -22.38 32.26
CA VAL A 63 11.45 -22.55 32.01
C VAL A 63 12.20 -21.25 32.28
N VAL A 64 11.70 -20.13 31.70
CA VAL A 64 12.28 -18.80 31.91
C VAL A 64 12.35 -18.45 33.40
N LYS A 65 11.27 -18.71 34.15
CA LYS A 65 11.23 -18.49 35.61
C LYS A 65 12.16 -19.41 36.37
N SER A 66 12.25 -20.71 36.02
CA SER A 66 13.13 -21.67 36.68
C SER A 66 14.62 -21.32 36.53
N PHE A 67 14.99 -20.73 35.39
CA PHE A 67 16.38 -20.34 35.11
C PHE A 67 16.64 -18.85 35.38
N ILE A 68 15.68 -18.09 35.94
CA ILE A 68 15.80 -16.67 36.28
C ILE A 68 16.31 -15.87 35.04
N ARG A 69 15.70 -16.12 33.86
CA ARG A 69 16.06 -15.49 32.59
C ARG A 69 15.05 -14.42 32.11
N GLU A 70 14.27 -13.89 33.03
CA GLU A 70 13.24 -12.88 32.74
C GLU A 70 13.84 -11.62 32.09
N GLU A 71 14.96 -11.14 32.62
CA GLU A 71 15.64 -9.95 32.10
C GLU A 71 16.13 -10.15 30.64
N HIS A 72 16.60 -11.34 30.30
CA HIS A 72 17.05 -11.67 28.95
C HIS A 72 15.89 -11.68 27.94
N GLU A 73 14.74 -12.26 28.34
CA GLU A 73 13.54 -12.26 27.47
C GLU A 73 12.94 -10.86 27.33
N ASP A 74 12.98 -10.06 28.38
CA ASP A 74 12.54 -8.66 28.34
C ASP A 74 13.42 -7.81 27.40
N GLU A 75 14.74 -8.01 27.44
CA GLU A 75 15.67 -7.36 26.52
C GLU A 75 15.44 -7.81 25.07
N LYS A 76 15.21 -9.11 24.82
CA LYS A 76 14.88 -9.68 23.50
C LYS A 76 13.59 -9.05 22.94
N PHE A 77 12.53 -9.01 23.75
CA PHE A 77 11.25 -8.37 23.40
C PHE A 77 11.41 -6.88 23.14
N GLY A 78 12.13 -6.17 24.03
CA GLY A 78 12.39 -4.75 23.93
C GLY A 78 13.12 -4.36 22.64
N LYS A 79 14.10 -5.15 22.19
CA LYS A 79 14.82 -4.94 20.93
C LYS A 79 13.89 -5.04 19.70
N ILE A 80 12.99 -6.03 19.71
CA ILE A 80 12.03 -6.24 18.62
C ILE A 80 11.02 -5.09 18.60
N SER A 81 10.44 -4.76 19.76
CA SER A 81 9.49 -3.65 19.92
C SER A 81 10.10 -2.32 19.48
N GLN A 82 11.35 -2.04 19.88
CA GLN A 82 12.05 -0.83 19.46
C GLN A 82 12.31 -0.77 17.96
N LYS A 83 12.55 -1.91 17.32
CA LYS A 83 12.70 -1.98 15.86
C LYS A 83 11.39 -1.65 15.15
N ILE A 84 10.27 -2.21 15.61
CA ILE A 84 8.92 -1.88 15.11
C ILE A 84 8.67 -0.38 15.25
N TYR A 85 8.90 0.16 16.45
CA TYR A 85 8.72 1.59 16.70
C TYR A 85 9.53 2.47 15.74
N LYS A 86 10.81 2.15 15.52
CA LYS A 86 11.67 2.93 14.62
C LYS A 86 11.22 2.90 13.17
N ASP A 87 10.83 1.72 12.68
CA ASP A 87 10.38 1.56 11.28
C ASP A 87 8.99 2.19 11.09
N PHE A 88 8.08 2.00 12.05
CA PHE A 88 6.76 2.62 12.02
C PHE A 88 6.84 4.15 12.11
N ALA A 89 7.66 4.68 13.02
CA ALA A 89 7.87 6.12 13.14
C ALA A 89 8.45 6.75 11.88
N LYS A 90 9.30 6.03 11.12
CA LYS A 90 9.79 6.49 9.81
C LYS A 90 8.67 6.50 8.77
N ALA A 91 7.87 5.43 8.70
CA ALA A 91 6.72 5.37 7.80
C ALA A 91 5.73 6.51 8.07
N GLU A 92 5.37 6.71 9.34
CA GLU A 92 4.45 7.77 9.77
C GLU A 92 4.98 9.18 9.49
N LYS A 93 6.28 9.44 9.72
CA LYS A 93 6.90 10.73 9.38
C LYS A 93 6.81 11.03 7.89
N MET A 94 6.98 10.03 7.03
CA MET A 94 6.83 10.19 5.59
C MET A 94 5.37 10.43 5.21
N LEU A 95 4.43 9.67 5.78
CA LEU A 95 3.00 9.88 5.56
C LEU A 95 2.52 11.24 6.07
N ALA A 96 3.04 11.70 7.21
CA ALA A 96 2.70 13.01 7.77
C ALA A 96 3.05 14.17 6.83
N PHE A 97 4.03 13.99 5.93
CA PHE A 97 4.38 15.00 4.92
C PHE A 97 3.29 15.17 3.84
N ASN A 98 2.41 14.17 3.66
CA ASN A 98 1.35 14.21 2.66
C ASN A 98 0.39 15.39 2.86
N MET A 99 -0.12 15.59 4.09
CA MET A 99 -1.07 16.67 4.39
C MET A 99 -0.50 18.08 4.16
N PRO A 100 0.69 18.43 4.68
CA PRO A 100 1.30 19.74 4.40
C PRO A 100 1.56 19.96 2.91
N SER A 101 2.00 18.96 2.16
CA SER A 101 2.25 19.10 0.71
C SER A 101 0.96 19.37 -0.07
N MET A 102 -0.13 18.65 0.27
CA MET A 102 -1.45 18.90 -0.31
C MET A 102 -1.97 20.29 0.01
N MET A 103 -1.92 20.71 1.27
CA MET A 103 -2.36 22.06 1.68
C MET A 103 -1.55 23.15 1.00
N THR A 104 -0.25 22.99 0.87
CA THR A 104 0.62 23.93 0.17
C THR A 104 0.22 24.04 -1.30
N ALA A 105 -0.01 22.93 -1.97
CA ALA A 105 -0.45 22.91 -3.35
C ALA A 105 -1.84 23.57 -3.55
N ILE A 106 -2.78 23.33 -2.62
CA ILE A 106 -4.09 23.99 -2.59
C ILE A 106 -3.93 25.50 -2.53
N ASN A 107 -3.15 25.99 -1.55
CA ASN A 107 -2.96 27.42 -1.34
C ASN A 107 -2.26 28.08 -2.54
N ILE A 108 -1.23 27.45 -3.10
CA ILE A 108 -0.55 27.94 -4.31
C ILE A 108 -1.54 28.02 -5.49
N CYS A 109 -2.34 26.98 -5.67
CA CYS A 109 -3.34 26.94 -6.75
C CYS A 109 -4.38 28.06 -6.58
N LEU A 110 -4.94 28.26 -5.39
CA LEU A 110 -5.91 29.31 -5.10
C LEU A 110 -5.32 30.71 -5.28
N LEU A 111 -4.09 30.93 -4.84
CA LEU A 111 -3.38 32.21 -5.05
C LEU A 111 -3.15 32.50 -6.55
N ALA A 112 -2.76 31.47 -7.31
CA ALA A 112 -2.57 31.63 -8.75
C ALA A 112 -3.89 31.93 -9.47
N VAL A 113 -4.97 31.26 -9.11
CA VAL A 113 -6.33 31.54 -9.66
C VAL A 113 -6.78 32.95 -9.29
N ALA A 114 -6.58 33.37 -8.03
CA ALA A 114 -6.93 34.72 -7.59
C ALA A 114 -6.14 35.78 -8.36
N TRP A 115 -4.83 35.61 -8.48
CA TRP A 115 -3.96 36.56 -9.15
C TRP A 115 -4.27 36.72 -10.66
N ILE A 116 -4.38 35.60 -11.38
CA ILE A 116 -4.65 35.57 -12.81
C ILE A 116 -6.09 35.99 -13.06
N GLY A 117 -7.05 35.53 -12.24
CA GLY A 117 -8.45 35.90 -12.33
C GLY A 117 -8.70 37.39 -12.09
N ALA A 118 -8.07 37.97 -11.05
CA ALA A 118 -8.17 39.40 -10.80
C ALA A 118 -7.63 40.25 -12.00
N LYS A 119 -6.49 39.86 -12.56
CA LYS A 119 -5.97 40.51 -13.78
C LYS A 119 -6.95 40.40 -14.97
N ALA A 120 -7.56 39.22 -15.16
CA ALA A 120 -8.52 39.01 -16.25
C ALA A 120 -9.80 39.86 -16.06
N ILE A 121 -10.28 40.05 -14.84
CA ILE A 121 -11.43 40.92 -14.50
C ILE A 121 -11.10 42.38 -14.79
N ILE A 122 -9.91 42.85 -14.38
CA ILE A 122 -9.49 44.24 -14.66
C ILE A 122 -9.44 44.52 -16.15
N VAL A 123 -8.90 43.60 -16.95
CA VAL A 123 -8.81 43.71 -18.42
C VAL A 123 -10.20 43.71 -19.08
N SER A 124 -11.14 42.88 -18.56
CA SER A 124 -12.50 42.80 -19.13
C SER A 124 -13.47 43.89 -18.67
N GLY A 125 -13.10 44.64 -17.61
CA GLY A 125 -14.03 45.57 -16.97
C GLY A 125 -15.25 44.87 -16.38
N ASN A 126 -15.13 43.57 -16.02
CA ASN A 126 -16.21 42.70 -15.50
C ASN A 126 -17.34 42.45 -16.54
N VAL A 127 -17.07 42.59 -17.83
CA VAL A 127 -18.05 42.35 -18.93
C VAL A 127 -17.83 40.95 -19.48
N LYS A 128 -18.93 40.20 -19.63
CA LYS A 128 -18.93 38.86 -20.23
C LYS A 128 -18.67 38.92 -21.74
N GLY A 129 -17.84 37.95 -22.21
CA GLY A 129 -17.61 37.80 -23.67
C GLY A 129 -16.38 38.56 -24.22
N VAL A 130 -15.64 39.28 -23.39
CA VAL A 130 -14.35 39.86 -23.76
C VAL A 130 -13.29 38.77 -23.86
N ALA A 131 -12.60 38.70 -25.01
CA ALA A 131 -11.55 37.70 -25.22
C ALA A 131 -10.48 37.73 -24.13
N GLY A 132 -10.32 36.63 -23.40
CA GLY A 132 -9.40 36.53 -22.28
C GLY A 132 -9.82 37.22 -20.98
N GLY A 133 -11.01 37.84 -20.95
CA GLY A 133 -11.63 38.45 -19.78
C GLY A 133 -12.36 37.45 -18.91
N LEU A 134 -12.72 37.89 -17.72
CA LEU A 134 -13.45 37.12 -16.74
C LEU A 134 -14.42 38.04 -15.98
N THR A 135 -15.56 37.47 -15.57
CA THR A 135 -16.47 38.14 -14.64
C THR A 135 -16.24 37.69 -13.23
N THR A 136 -16.64 38.48 -12.25
CA THR A 136 -16.54 38.12 -10.82
C THR A 136 -17.27 36.80 -10.50
N GLY A 137 -18.45 36.60 -11.14
CA GLY A 137 -19.21 35.34 -10.96
C GLY A 137 -18.48 34.12 -11.54
N GLU A 138 -17.84 34.25 -12.69
CA GLU A 138 -17.02 33.18 -13.28
C GLU A 138 -15.78 32.88 -12.44
N LEU A 139 -15.15 33.89 -11.82
CA LEU A 139 -14.06 33.71 -10.90
C LEU A 139 -14.50 32.91 -9.67
N MET A 140 -15.66 33.22 -9.07
CA MET A 140 -16.21 32.46 -7.96
C MET A 140 -16.52 31.01 -8.32
N SER A 141 -17.01 30.77 -9.54
CA SER A 141 -17.21 29.41 -10.06
C SER A 141 -15.88 28.65 -10.18
N LEU A 142 -14.84 29.32 -10.68
CA LEU A 142 -13.48 28.72 -10.76
C LEU A 142 -12.89 28.38 -9.38
N PHE A 143 -13.11 29.22 -8.36
CA PHE A 143 -12.74 28.89 -6.97
C PHE A 143 -13.48 27.65 -6.47
N THR A 144 -14.77 27.55 -6.74
CA THR A 144 -15.57 26.37 -6.36
C THR A 144 -15.06 25.12 -7.05
N TYR A 145 -14.76 25.18 -8.35
CA TYR A 145 -14.19 24.06 -9.08
C TYR A 145 -12.77 23.70 -8.58
N ALA A 146 -11.94 24.69 -8.26
CA ALA A 146 -10.63 24.48 -7.67
C ALA A 146 -10.73 23.67 -6.36
N LEU A 147 -11.56 24.13 -5.44
CA LEU A 147 -11.78 23.44 -4.16
C LEU A 147 -12.31 22.03 -4.36
N GLN A 148 -13.26 21.83 -5.28
CA GLN A 148 -13.81 20.52 -5.58
C GLN A 148 -12.77 19.55 -6.17
N ILE A 149 -11.93 20.03 -7.10
CA ILE A 149 -10.83 19.23 -7.68
C ILE A 149 -9.85 18.82 -6.59
N LEU A 150 -9.45 19.77 -5.74
CA LEU A 150 -8.45 19.56 -4.71
C LEU A 150 -8.98 18.66 -3.57
N MET A 151 -10.25 18.80 -3.18
CA MET A 151 -10.91 17.87 -2.26
C MET A 151 -10.96 16.44 -2.80
N CYS A 152 -11.30 16.25 -4.09
CA CYS A 152 -11.27 14.95 -4.72
C CYS A 152 -9.85 14.34 -4.70
N LEU A 153 -8.81 15.15 -4.92
CA LEU A 153 -7.42 14.68 -4.84
C LEU A 153 -7.04 14.26 -3.40
N MET A 154 -7.49 15.00 -2.38
CA MET A 154 -7.30 14.59 -0.99
C MET A 154 -7.99 13.26 -0.68
N MET A 155 -9.22 13.05 -1.16
CA MET A 155 -9.92 11.78 -1.01
C MET A 155 -9.18 10.63 -1.72
N ILE A 156 -8.70 10.85 -2.94
CA ILE A 156 -7.90 9.86 -3.67
C ILE A 156 -6.62 9.53 -2.90
N SER A 157 -5.96 10.54 -2.33
CA SER A 157 -4.78 10.34 -1.49
C SER A 157 -5.07 9.44 -0.29
N MET A 158 -6.18 9.67 0.42
CA MET A 158 -6.59 8.85 1.56
C MET A 158 -6.87 7.40 1.14
N VAL A 159 -7.63 7.20 0.06
CA VAL A 159 -7.92 5.86 -0.49
C VAL A 159 -6.63 5.16 -0.92
N PHE A 160 -5.69 5.88 -1.50
CA PHE A 160 -4.42 5.34 -1.94
C PHE A 160 -3.57 4.82 -0.76
N VAL A 161 -3.52 5.56 0.35
CA VAL A 161 -2.87 5.10 1.59
C VAL A 161 -3.54 3.84 2.12
N MET A 162 -4.88 3.80 2.12
CA MET A 162 -5.62 2.59 2.53
C MET A 162 -5.30 1.37 1.66
N ILE A 163 -5.16 1.55 0.35
CA ILE A 163 -4.79 0.48 -0.58
C ILE A 163 -3.38 -0.04 -0.27
N ILE A 164 -2.42 0.85 0.04
CA ILE A 164 -1.06 0.45 0.40
C ILE A 164 -1.06 -0.45 1.64
N ILE A 165 -1.82 -0.07 2.67
CA ILE A 165 -1.93 -0.85 3.92
C ILE A 165 -2.63 -2.20 3.66
N ALA A 166 -3.71 -2.19 2.89
CA ALA A 166 -4.49 -3.39 2.58
C ALA A 166 -3.76 -4.38 1.66
N ARG A 167 -2.82 -3.91 0.85
CA ARG A 167 -2.11 -4.72 -0.15
C ARG A 167 -1.41 -5.93 0.47
N SER A 168 -0.72 -5.75 1.60
CA SER A 168 -0.02 -6.85 2.28
C SER A 168 -0.97 -7.96 2.73
N SER A 169 -2.16 -7.60 3.21
CA SER A 169 -3.20 -8.57 3.57
C SER A 169 -3.79 -9.26 2.34
N ALA A 170 -3.98 -8.52 1.25
CA ALA A 170 -4.47 -9.06 -0.01
C ALA A 170 -3.48 -10.05 -0.63
N GLU A 171 -2.18 -9.77 -0.60
CA GLU A 171 -1.14 -10.67 -1.09
C GLU A 171 -1.15 -12.02 -0.34
N ARG A 172 -1.31 -12.01 0.98
CA ARG A 172 -1.43 -13.25 1.78
C ARG A 172 -2.69 -14.06 1.45
N ILE A 173 -3.80 -13.40 1.19
CA ILE A 173 -5.05 -14.07 0.79
C ILE A 173 -4.88 -14.70 -0.59
N VAL A 174 -4.29 -13.98 -1.54
CA VAL A 174 -4.03 -14.48 -2.89
C VAL A 174 -3.08 -15.67 -2.85
N GLU A 175 -2.03 -15.63 -2.04
CA GLU A 175 -1.08 -16.74 -1.86
C GLU A 175 -1.80 -18.03 -1.46
N ILE A 176 -2.69 -17.96 -0.45
CA ILE A 176 -3.48 -19.12 -0.02
C ILE A 176 -4.48 -19.58 -1.10
N LEU A 177 -5.14 -18.65 -1.78
CA LEU A 177 -6.13 -18.99 -2.81
C LEU A 177 -5.53 -19.54 -4.09
N THR A 178 -4.27 -19.20 -4.38
CA THR A 178 -3.54 -19.66 -5.57
C THR A 178 -2.60 -20.81 -5.28
N GLU A 179 -2.52 -21.27 -4.03
CA GLU A 179 -1.69 -22.40 -3.66
C GLU A 179 -2.26 -23.68 -4.29
N GLU A 180 -1.46 -24.31 -5.14
CA GLU A 180 -1.78 -25.59 -5.75
C GLU A 180 -1.05 -26.69 -5.01
N SER A 181 -1.76 -27.77 -4.71
CA SER A 181 -1.15 -28.94 -4.07
C SER A 181 -0.07 -29.56 -4.97
N ASP A 182 1.10 -29.77 -4.40
CA ASP A 182 2.20 -30.48 -5.08
C ASP A 182 1.82 -31.94 -5.39
N ILE A 183 0.87 -32.50 -4.64
CA ILE A 183 0.35 -33.85 -4.82
C ILE A 183 -0.88 -33.77 -5.71
N GLN A 184 -0.70 -34.06 -6.99
CA GLN A 184 -1.78 -34.09 -7.97
C GLN A 184 -2.01 -35.52 -8.48
N ASN A 185 -3.26 -35.83 -8.78
CA ASN A 185 -3.59 -37.09 -9.41
C ASN A 185 -3.01 -37.20 -10.83
N LYS A 186 -2.56 -38.38 -11.21
CA LYS A 186 -2.15 -38.66 -12.60
C LYS A 186 -3.35 -38.45 -13.55
N LYS A 187 -3.09 -38.21 -14.83
CA LYS A 187 -4.13 -37.98 -15.86
C LYS A 187 -5.22 -39.06 -15.91
N ASN A 188 -4.90 -40.31 -15.53
CA ASN A 188 -5.83 -41.42 -15.39
C ASN A 188 -5.58 -42.10 -14.03
N PRO A 189 -6.15 -41.59 -12.93
CA PRO A 189 -5.98 -42.19 -11.62
C PRO A 189 -6.80 -43.49 -11.56
N VAL A 190 -6.27 -44.48 -10.85
CA VAL A 190 -7.02 -45.71 -10.54
C VAL A 190 -8.04 -45.33 -9.45
N THR A 191 -9.32 -45.54 -9.74
CA THR A 191 -10.43 -45.18 -8.84
C THR A 191 -10.98 -46.40 -8.05
N GLU A 192 -10.60 -47.62 -8.43
CA GLU A 192 -10.98 -48.86 -7.72
C GLU A 192 -9.73 -49.59 -7.26
N VAL A 193 -9.70 -49.94 -5.97
CA VAL A 193 -8.64 -50.74 -5.35
C VAL A 193 -9.13 -52.16 -5.22
N ALA A 194 -8.43 -53.11 -5.85
CA ALA A 194 -8.88 -54.49 -5.95
C ALA A 194 -8.86 -55.25 -4.61
N ASP A 195 -7.79 -55.10 -3.83
CA ASP A 195 -7.58 -55.92 -2.62
C ASP A 195 -6.93 -55.15 -1.43
N GLY A 196 -6.53 -53.91 -1.60
CA GLY A 196 -5.91 -53.14 -0.55
C GLY A 196 -4.45 -53.50 -0.22
N SER A 197 -3.82 -54.35 -1.02
CA SER A 197 -2.38 -54.65 -0.88
C SER A 197 -1.55 -53.48 -1.30
N ILE A 198 -0.45 -53.23 -0.58
CA ILE A 198 0.50 -52.12 -0.84
C ILE A 198 1.88 -52.74 -1.02
N GLU A 199 2.49 -52.51 -2.16
CA GLU A 199 3.82 -52.96 -2.49
C GLU A 199 4.70 -51.75 -2.86
N PHE A 200 5.83 -51.62 -2.19
CA PHE A 200 6.86 -50.63 -2.48
C PHE A 200 7.98 -51.29 -3.25
N GLU A 201 8.23 -50.84 -4.48
CA GLU A 201 9.29 -51.33 -5.35
C GLU A 201 10.29 -50.19 -5.66
N ASN A 202 11.52 -50.28 -5.17
CA ASN A 202 12.59 -49.34 -5.40
C ASN A 202 12.17 -47.86 -5.16
N VAL A 203 11.46 -47.63 -4.05
CA VAL A 203 10.93 -46.29 -3.74
C VAL A 203 12.02 -45.38 -3.24
N GLU A 204 12.20 -44.25 -3.92
CA GLU A 204 13.03 -43.16 -3.49
C GLU A 204 12.14 -41.97 -3.07
N PHE A 205 12.47 -41.29 -2.00
CA PHE A 205 11.72 -40.12 -1.52
C PHE A 205 12.61 -38.95 -1.21
N TYR A 206 12.20 -37.76 -1.69
CA TYR A 206 12.87 -36.48 -1.50
C TYR A 206 11.87 -35.47 -0.94
N TYR A 207 12.17 -34.78 0.15
CA TYR A 207 11.35 -33.66 0.65
C TYR A 207 11.42 -32.42 -0.26
N ALA A 208 12.53 -32.21 -0.95
CA ALA A 208 12.69 -31.12 -1.88
C ALA A 208 13.10 -31.65 -3.26
N LYS A 209 12.48 -31.16 -4.34
CA LYS A 209 12.76 -31.55 -5.74
C LYS A 209 14.22 -31.38 -6.17
N LYS A 210 15.04 -30.63 -5.40
CA LYS A 210 16.48 -30.36 -5.66
C LYS A 210 17.39 -30.85 -4.54
N ALA A 211 16.96 -31.82 -3.72
CA ALA A 211 17.83 -32.39 -2.71
C ALA A 211 18.89 -33.29 -3.34
N ASP A 212 20.15 -33.14 -2.95
CA ASP A 212 21.27 -33.91 -3.46
C ASP A 212 21.27 -35.40 -3.05
N LYS A 213 20.49 -35.74 -2.01
CA LYS A 213 20.36 -37.12 -1.51
C LYS A 213 18.90 -37.43 -1.17
N PRO A 214 18.44 -38.65 -1.51
CA PRO A 214 17.12 -39.11 -1.07
C PRO A 214 17.10 -39.31 0.43
N VAL A 215 15.93 -39.11 1.05
CA VAL A 215 15.69 -39.42 2.46
C VAL A 215 15.36 -40.91 2.63
N LEU A 216 14.63 -41.45 1.65
CA LEU A 216 14.41 -42.88 1.47
C LEU A 216 15.04 -43.28 0.13
N ASP A 217 15.82 -44.36 0.16
CA ASP A 217 16.55 -44.87 -1.00
C ASP A 217 16.31 -46.38 -1.13
N ASN A 218 15.88 -46.83 -2.30
CA ASN A 218 15.69 -48.23 -2.65
C ASN A 218 14.84 -49.03 -1.64
N ILE A 219 13.71 -48.48 -1.21
CA ILE A 219 12.81 -49.15 -0.26
C ILE A 219 11.95 -50.17 -1.00
N ASN A 220 12.02 -51.41 -0.57
CA ASN A 220 11.24 -52.55 -1.08
C ASN A 220 10.50 -53.19 0.09
N LEU A 221 9.17 -53.11 0.10
CA LEU A 221 8.28 -53.63 1.15
C LEU A 221 7.02 -54.17 0.52
N LYS A 222 6.46 -55.25 1.10
CA LYS A 222 5.21 -55.87 0.71
C LYS A 222 4.30 -56.05 1.90
#